data_3f94da8a0c412be115e0664fc4e2d4d7
#
_entry.id   3f94da8a0c412be115e0664fc4e2d4d7
#
_cell.length_a   1.000
_cell.length_b   1.000
_cell.length_c   1.000
_cell.angle_alpha   90.00
_cell.angle_beta   90.00
_cell.angle_gamma   90.00
#
_symmetry.space_group_name_H-M   'P 1'
#
loop_
_entity.id
_entity.type
_entity.pdbx_description
1 polymer ?
#
loop_
_entity_poly.entity_id
_entity_poly.type
_entity_poly.pdbx_seq_one_letter_code
_entity_poly.pdbx_strand_id
1 'polypeptide(L)'
;MVGSTRPGPVLITGCSSGIGRAAALSLHQAGLTVYATARRTEALADLSDRGLRALALDVTDEESMTTAVATVAAETGPVGVLINNAGYGLYGPVEQLPMAEIRRQFETNFFGLVRLTQLVLPEMRRQGRGRILNVSSMGGRITLPGGAFYHAAKYAVEALSDALRIEVARFGIDVVLIEPGPVKTPWNDVAAGSLSAATADEDAYREYKAAVGASFGRSQAGLFGRLGSTSEDIAKVITQAVTARRPRARYLINPVAKSLVAMHRVLPARAYDSMLRRQYGLPR
;
A
#
# COMPACT_ATOMS: atom_id res chain seq x y z
N MET A 1 14.38 -9.37 33.40
CA MET A 1 15.15 -8.50 32.50
C MET A 1 14.20 -8.05 31.41
N VAL A 2 13.82 -6.77 31.38
CA VAL A 2 12.99 -6.20 30.31
C VAL A 2 13.91 -6.04 29.09
N GLY A 3 13.84 -7.02 28.21
CA GLY A 3 14.64 -7.00 26.97
C GLY A 3 14.35 -5.73 26.17
N SER A 4 15.39 -5.19 25.55
CA SER A 4 15.37 -4.03 24.67
C SER A 4 14.15 -4.08 23.72
N THR A 5 13.28 -3.08 23.83
CA THR A 5 12.02 -2.96 23.06
C THR A 5 12.22 -2.43 21.64
N ARG A 6 13.47 -2.43 21.14
CA ARG A 6 13.72 -2.02 19.74
C ARG A 6 13.16 -3.07 18.77
N PRO A 7 12.40 -2.64 17.76
CA PRO A 7 12.01 -3.52 16.67
C PRO A 7 13.26 -4.17 16.03
N GLY A 8 13.13 -5.43 15.59
CA GLY A 8 14.19 -6.08 14.80
C GLY A 8 14.33 -5.43 13.40
N PRO A 9 15.16 -6.04 12.51
CA PRO A 9 15.36 -5.51 11.16
C PRO A 9 14.04 -5.29 10.43
N VAL A 10 13.95 -4.18 9.69
CA VAL A 10 12.78 -3.78 8.91
C VAL A 10 13.00 -4.17 7.46
N LEU A 11 12.11 -4.98 6.90
CA LEU A 11 12.04 -5.26 5.46
C LEU A 11 10.86 -4.48 4.86
N ILE A 12 11.13 -3.60 3.90
CA ILE A 12 10.10 -2.79 3.25
C ILE A 12 10.12 -2.98 1.73
N THR A 13 8.95 -3.25 1.13
CA THR A 13 8.80 -3.48 -0.30
C THR A 13 8.43 -2.21 -1.07
N GLY A 14 8.92 -2.08 -2.31
CA GLY A 14 8.54 -0.98 -3.21
C GLY A 14 9.14 0.37 -2.84
N CYS A 15 10.45 0.43 -2.58
CA CYS A 15 11.15 1.64 -2.13
C CYS A 15 11.76 2.48 -3.27
N SER A 16 11.53 2.15 -4.54
CA SER A 16 12.04 2.93 -5.67
C SER A 16 11.46 4.34 -5.73
N SER A 17 10.28 4.58 -5.17
CA SER A 17 9.61 5.89 -5.15
C SER A 17 8.54 6.00 -4.06
N GLY A 18 7.93 7.16 -3.93
CA GLY A 18 6.69 7.38 -3.16
C GLY A 18 6.79 7.01 -1.69
N ILE A 19 5.73 6.38 -1.18
CA ILE A 19 5.56 6.06 0.25
C ILE A 19 6.66 5.13 0.76
N GLY A 20 7.00 4.07 0.01
CA GLY A 20 8.01 3.10 0.44
C GLY A 20 9.39 3.74 0.64
N ARG A 21 9.78 4.61 -0.30
CA ARG A 21 11.03 5.36 -0.23
C ARG A 21 11.07 6.31 0.98
N ALA A 22 10.03 7.12 1.14
CA ALA A 22 9.92 8.05 2.25
C ALA A 22 9.89 7.32 3.61
N ALA A 23 9.19 6.18 3.70
CA ALA A 23 9.14 5.36 4.90
C ALA A 23 10.50 4.74 5.23
N ALA A 24 11.23 4.22 4.23
CA ALA A 24 12.57 3.68 4.43
C ALA A 24 13.51 4.74 5.02
N LEU A 25 13.52 5.95 4.47
CA LEU A 25 14.32 7.06 5.00
C LEU A 25 13.90 7.46 6.42
N SER A 26 12.61 7.60 6.68
CA SER A 26 12.09 7.99 8.00
C SER A 26 12.43 6.96 9.09
N LEU A 27 12.33 5.67 8.77
CA LEU A 27 12.68 4.57 9.68
C LEU A 27 14.19 4.51 9.94
N HIS A 28 15.01 4.72 8.93
CA HIS A 28 16.46 4.80 9.07
C HIS A 28 16.87 5.98 9.96
N GLN A 29 16.28 7.17 9.75
CA GLN A 29 16.50 8.34 10.60
C GLN A 29 16.06 8.11 12.05
N ALA A 30 15.08 7.24 12.29
CA ALA A 30 14.68 6.80 13.62
C ALA A 30 15.65 5.76 14.25
N GLY A 31 16.76 5.46 13.59
CA GLY A 31 17.83 4.56 14.09
C GLY A 31 17.52 3.08 13.93
N LEU A 32 16.62 2.70 13.01
CA LEU A 32 16.29 1.32 12.71
C LEU A 32 17.18 0.76 11.58
N THR A 33 17.47 -0.52 11.63
CA THR A 33 18.11 -1.23 10.51
C THR A 33 17.06 -1.48 9.44
N VAL A 34 17.20 -0.84 8.27
CA VAL A 34 16.19 -0.88 7.19
C VAL A 34 16.76 -1.52 5.94
N TYR A 35 16.09 -2.53 5.47
CA TYR A 35 16.27 -3.14 4.15
C TYR A 35 15.21 -2.56 3.21
N ALA A 36 15.64 -1.60 2.40
CA ALA A 36 14.81 -1.00 1.36
C ALA A 36 14.87 -1.87 0.11
N THR A 37 13.72 -2.26 -0.44
CA THR A 37 13.71 -3.16 -1.59
C THR A 37 12.99 -2.61 -2.81
N ALA A 38 13.49 -2.99 -3.97
CA ALA A 38 12.89 -2.75 -5.28
C ALA A 38 13.28 -3.88 -6.23
N ARG A 39 12.59 -4.00 -7.37
CA ARG A 39 12.93 -4.99 -8.41
C ARG A 39 14.33 -4.80 -8.98
N ARG A 40 14.81 -3.55 -9.02
CA ARG A 40 16.15 -3.18 -9.45
C ARG A 40 16.82 -2.35 -8.37
N THR A 41 17.98 -2.77 -7.93
CA THR A 41 18.75 -2.12 -6.85
C THR A 41 19.29 -0.75 -7.24
N GLU A 42 19.52 -0.50 -8.55
CA GLU A 42 19.97 0.79 -9.05
C GLU A 42 19.01 1.92 -8.69
N ALA A 43 17.71 1.62 -8.60
CA ALA A 43 16.69 2.58 -8.17
C ALA A 43 16.78 2.96 -6.68
N LEU A 44 17.67 2.31 -5.92
CA LEU A 44 17.90 2.50 -4.49
C LEU A 44 19.30 3.03 -4.17
N ALA A 45 20.11 3.36 -5.17
CA ALA A 45 21.53 3.74 -5.00
C ALA A 45 21.67 4.87 -3.97
N ASP A 46 20.88 5.93 -4.09
CA ASP A 46 20.93 7.07 -3.17
C ASP A 46 20.43 6.73 -1.74
N LEU A 47 19.62 5.69 -1.56
CA LEU A 47 19.28 5.17 -0.22
C LEU A 47 20.48 4.42 0.36
N SER A 48 21.20 3.66 -0.46
CA SER A 48 22.44 2.99 -0.05
C SER A 48 23.51 3.99 0.37
N ASP A 49 23.68 5.09 -0.39
CA ASP A 49 24.63 6.17 -0.06
C ASP A 49 24.29 6.84 1.29
N ARG A 50 23.06 6.75 1.74
CA ARG A 50 22.59 7.22 3.05
C ARG A 50 22.66 6.18 4.15
N GLY A 51 23.22 4.98 3.89
CA GLY A 51 23.42 3.91 4.86
C GLY A 51 22.26 2.94 5.03
N LEU A 52 21.23 3.00 4.17
CA LEU A 52 20.20 1.96 4.15
C LEU A 52 20.74 0.73 3.40
N ARG A 53 20.20 -0.43 3.71
CA ARG A 53 20.54 -1.67 3.00
C ARG A 53 19.58 -1.85 1.82
N ALA A 54 20.12 -1.86 0.61
CA ALA A 54 19.34 -2.07 -0.60
C ALA A 54 19.36 -3.55 -1.00
N LEU A 55 18.17 -4.13 -1.27
CA LEU A 55 18.05 -5.49 -1.78
C LEU A 55 17.13 -5.53 -3.02
N ALA A 56 17.46 -6.40 -3.96
CA ALA A 56 16.53 -6.77 -5.01
C ALA A 56 15.38 -7.59 -4.41
N LEU A 57 14.14 -7.21 -4.71
CA LEU A 57 12.95 -7.98 -4.36
C LEU A 57 11.82 -7.69 -5.34
N ASP A 58 11.39 -8.72 -6.06
CA ASP A 58 10.13 -8.74 -6.79
C ASP A 58 9.12 -9.55 -5.98
N VAL A 59 8.03 -8.90 -5.60
CA VAL A 59 6.96 -9.54 -4.80
C VAL A 59 6.13 -10.55 -5.61
N THR A 60 6.37 -10.67 -6.91
CA THR A 60 5.73 -11.66 -7.79
C THR A 60 6.63 -12.85 -8.10
N ASP A 61 7.83 -12.90 -7.52
CA ASP A 61 8.83 -13.94 -7.72
C ASP A 61 9.18 -14.61 -6.40
N GLU A 62 8.94 -15.91 -6.31
CA GLU A 62 9.14 -16.72 -5.10
C GLU A 62 10.62 -16.79 -4.69
N GLU A 63 11.52 -16.97 -5.64
CA GLU A 63 12.95 -17.05 -5.37
C GLU A 63 13.50 -15.71 -4.89
N SER A 64 13.06 -14.62 -5.51
CA SER A 64 13.40 -13.27 -5.10
C SER A 64 12.97 -12.97 -3.66
N MET A 65 11.73 -13.37 -3.29
CA MET A 65 11.21 -13.18 -1.94
C MET A 65 11.97 -14.00 -0.90
N THR A 66 12.20 -15.27 -1.17
CA THR A 66 12.91 -16.17 -0.24
C THR A 66 14.35 -15.74 -0.05
N THR A 67 15.05 -15.36 -1.12
CA THR A 67 16.42 -14.84 -1.08
C THR A 67 16.53 -13.57 -0.25
N ALA A 68 15.62 -12.61 -0.45
CA ALA A 68 15.61 -11.37 0.32
C ALA A 68 15.40 -11.61 1.82
N VAL A 69 14.46 -12.47 2.20
CA VAL A 69 14.23 -12.83 3.61
C VAL A 69 15.44 -13.54 4.21
N ALA A 70 16.05 -14.47 3.48
CA ALA A 70 17.26 -15.19 3.93
C ALA A 70 18.46 -14.24 4.10
N THR A 71 18.65 -13.28 3.19
CA THR A 71 19.72 -12.27 3.28
C THR A 71 19.57 -11.43 4.53
N VAL A 72 18.35 -10.91 4.82
CA VAL A 72 18.11 -10.16 6.06
C VAL A 72 18.45 -11.00 7.28
N ALA A 73 18.02 -12.27 7.30
CA ALA A 73 18.25 -13.16 8.43
C ALA A 73 19.74 -13.46 8.66
N ALA A 74 20.51 -13.63 7.59
CA ALA A 74 21.96 -13.90 7.66
C ALA A 74 22.76 -12.67 8.12
N GLU A 75 22.37 -11.47 7.69
CA GLU A 75 23.13 -10.26 7.98
C GLU A 75 22.83 -9.63 9.35
N THR A 76 21.58 -9.63 9.77
CA THR A 76 21.14 -8.87 10.95
C THR A 76 20.17 -9.60 11.87
N GLY A 77 19.91 -10.85 11.56
CA GLY A 77 18.89 -11.64 12.23
C GLY A 77 17.52 -11.53 11.55
N PRO A 78 16.56 -12.33 12.01
CA PRO A 78 15.28 -12.47 11.35
C PRO A 78 14.49 -11.15 11.23
N VAL A 79 13.70 -11.03 10.15
CA VAL A 79 12.84 -9.88 9.93
C VAL A 79 11.93 -9.65 11.14
N GLY A 80 12.11 -8.54 11.83
CA GLY A 80 11.31 -8.15 12.98
C GLY A 80 10.10 -7.30 12.59
N VAL A 81 10.21 -6.55 11.49
CA VAL A 81 9.13 -5.74 10.92
C VAL A 81 9.06 -5.95 9.42
N LEU A 82 7.91 -6.37 8.93
CA LEU A 82 7.61 -6.44 7.50
C LEU A 82 6.68 -5.29 7.13
N ILE A 83 7.05 -4.51 6.11
CA ILE A 83 6.20 -3.47 5.55
C ILE A 83 5.87 -3.82 4.09
N ASN A 84 4.71 -4.34 3.86
CA ASN A 84 4.16 -4.64 2.56
C ASN A 84 3.62 -3.35 1.94
N ASN A 85 4.45 -2.67 1.15
CA ASN A 85 4.10 -1.41 0.51
C ASN A 85 4.05 -1.51 -1.02
N ALA A 86 4.74 -2.46 -1.63
CA ALA A 86 4.72 -2.63 -3.09
C ALA A 86 3.28 -2.76 -3.63
N GLY A 87 2.98 -2.01 -4.68
CA GLY A 87 1.67 -2.02 -5.30
C GLY A 87 1.48 -0.87 -6.30
N TYR A 88 0.54 -1.04 -7.19
CA TYR A 88 0.17 -0.04 -8.19
C TYR A 88 -1.35 -0.04 -8.43
N GLY A 89 -1.86 1.00 -9.10
CA GLY A 89 -3.26 1.12 -9.48
C GLY A 89 -3.48 0.76 -10.94
N LEU A 90 -4.40 -0.17 -11.20
CA LEU A 90 -4.94 -0.45 -12.52
C LEU A 90 -6.34 0.17 -12.59
N TYR A 91 -6.52 1.13 -13.48
CA TYR A 91 -7.78 1.85 -13.66
C TYR A 91 -8.32 1.67 -15.07
N GLY A 92 -9.62 1.52 -15.18
CA GLY A 92 -10.35 1.36 -16.44
C GLY A 92 -11.73 0.79 -16.22
N PRO A 93 -12.59 0.80 -17.25
CA PRO A 93 -13.85 0.08 -17.23
C PRO A 93 -13.62 -1.42 -17.06
N VAL A 94 -14.45 -2.08 -16.26
CA VAL A 94 -14.33 -3.52 -15.96
C VAL A 94 -14.32 -4.36 -17.24
N GLU A 95 -15.15 -4.00 -18.20
CA GLU A 95 -15.30 -4.69 -19.49
C GLU A 95 -14.05 -4.62 -20.38
N GLN A 96 -13.26 -3.53 -20.26
CA GLN A 96 -12.15 -3.26 -21.17
C GLN A 96 -10.79 -3.67 -20.62
N LEU A 97 -10.67 -3.96 -19.32
CA LEU A 97 -9.40 -4.31 -18.73
C LEU A 97 -9.02 -5.78 -19.03
N PRO A 98 -7.85 -6.03 -19.64
CA PRO A 98 -7.41 -7.40 -19.93
C PRO A 98 -7.23 -8.22 -18.65
N MET A 99 -7.70 -9.47 -18.66
CA MET A 99 -7.55 -10.38 -17.52
C MET A 99 -6.10 -10.57 -17.08
N ALA A 100 -5.14 -10.51 -18.00
CA ALA A 100 -3.71 -10.61 -17.68
C ALA A 100 -3.26 -9.46 -16.79
N GLU A 101 -3.70 -8.22 -17.07
CA GLU A 101 -3.39 -7.04 -16.27
C GLU A 101 -4.06 -7.10 -14.89
N ILE A 102 -5.31 -7.58 -14.83
CA ILE A 102 -6.02 -7.78 -13.58
C ILE A 102 -5.28 -8.79 -12.69
N ARG A 103 -4.89 -9.94 -13.24
CA ARG A 103 -4.11 -10.96 -12.52
C ARG A 103 -2.78 -10.39 -12.04
N ARG A 104 -2.04 -9.69 -12.90
CA ARG A 104 -0.76 -9.06 -12.54
C ARG A 104 -0.89 -8.06 -11.39
N GLN A 105 -1.99 -7.30 -11.35
CA GLN A 105 -2.25 -6.40 -10.23
C GLN A 105 -2.49 -7.16 -8.93
N PHE A 106 -3.27 -8.26 -8.97
CA PHE A 106 -3.51 -9.08 -7.79
C PHE A 106 -2.24 -9.80 -7.32
N GLU A 107 -1.40 -10.29 -8.25
CA GLU A 107 -0.10 -10.87 -7.91
C GLU A 107 0.75 -9.87 -7.11
N THR A 108 0.85 -8.62 -7.58
CA THR A 108 1.65 -7.60 -6.90
C THR A 108 1.00 -7.11 -5.61
N ASN A 109 -0.30 -6.71 -5.67
CA ASN A 109 -0.94 -5.97 -4.58
C ASN A 109 -1.47 -6.85 -3.45
N PHE A 110 -1.65 -8.16 -3.71
CA PHE A 110 -2.24 -9.09 -2.76
C PHE A 110 -1.41 -10.36 -2.57
N PHE A 111 -1.20 -11.18 -3.60
CA PHE A 111 -0.55 -12.47 -3.42
C PHE A 111 0.91 -12.36 -2.98
N GLY A 112 1.68 -11.41 -3.51
CA GLY A 112 3.04 -11.14 -3.06
C GLY A 112 3.11 -10.72 -1.58
N LEU A 113 2.18 -9.87 -1.15
CA LEU A 113 2.03 -9.49 0.26
C LEU A 113 1.72 -10.72 1.14
N VAL A 114 0.80 -11.59 0.69
CA VAL A 114 0.46 -12.83 1.40
C VAL A 114 1.71 -13.70 1.54
N ARG A 115 2.42 -13.91 0.43
CA ARG A 115 3.57 -14.80 0.40
C ARG A 115 4.73 -14.30 1.27
N LEU A 116 5.09 -13.03 1.19
CA LEU A 116 6.10 -12.44 2.10
C LEU A 116 5.69 -12.57 3.56
N THR A 117 4.42 -12.36 3.87
CA THR A 117 3.88 -12.56 5.21
C THR A 117 4.10 -14.00 5.68
N GLN A 118 3.78 -14.99 4.84
CA GLN A 118 4.00 -16.41 5.15
C GLN A 118 5.49 -16.73 5.39
N LEU A 119 6.41 -16.12 4.65
CA LEU A 119 7.84 -16.34 4.80
C LEU A 119 8.41 -15.81 6.12
N VAL A 120 7.90 -14.70 6.64
CA VAL A 120 8.42 -14.10 7.88
C VAL A 120 7.72 -14.59 9.15
N LEU A 121 6.46 -15.02 9.05
CA LEU A 121 5.63 -15.41 10.19
C LEU A 121 6.22 -16.54 11.06
N PRO A 122 6.78 -17.65 10.50
CA PRO A 122 7.32 -18.74 11.30
C PRO A 122 8.39 -18.26 12.29
N GLU A 123 9.27 -17.36 11.84
CA GLU A 123 10.34 -16.85 12.64
C GLU A 123 9.86 -15.81 13.67
N MET A 124 8.94 -14.91 13.29
CA MET A 124 8.29 -13.99 14.23
C MET A 124 7.57 -14.75 15.34
N ARG A 125 6.86 -15.83 14.98
CA ARG A 125 6.18 -16.72 15.95
C ARG A 125 7.18 -17.39 16.90
N ARG A 126 8.31 -17.89 16.39
CA ARG A 126 9.36 -18.53 17.22
C ARG A 126 9.98 -17.55 18.22
N GLN A 127 10.10 -16.27 17.80
CA GLN A 127 10.63 -15.20 18.68
C GLN A 127 9.58 -14.66 19.67
N GLY A 128 8.30 -14.99 19.52
CA GLY A 128 7.22 -14.44 20.32
C GLY A 128 7.01 -12.95 20.11
N ARG A 129 7.42 -12.39 18.96
CA ARG A 129 7.30 -10.98 18.61
C ARG A 129 7.46 -10.76 17.11
N GLY A 130 6.80 -9.73 16.61
CA GLY A 130 6.91 -9.30 15.22
C GLY A 130 5.91 -8.20 14.91
N ARG A 131 6.11 -7.55 13.78
CA ARG A 131 5.15 -6.54 13.32
C ARG A 131 5.02 -6.58 11.80
N ILE A 132 3.78 -6.64 11.33
CA ILE A 132 3.44 -6.64 9.91
C ILE A 132 2.61 -5.39 9.64
N LEU A 133 3.11 -4.50 8.77
CA LEU A 133 2.37 -3.34 8.29
C LEU A 133 1.97 -3.58 6.85
N ASN A 134 0.69 -3.55 6.58
CA ASN A 134 0.15 -3.66 5.22
C ASN A 134 -0.32 -2.28 4.75
N VAL A 135 0.33 -1.75 3.71
CA VAL A 135 -0.10 -0.50 3.11
C VAL A 135 -1.31 -0.77 2.21
N SER A 136 -2.47 -0.52 2.79
CA SER A 136 -3.77 -0.56 2.13
C SER A 136 -4.06 0.78 1.45
N SER A 137 -5.27 1.28 1.54
CA SER A 137 -5.77 2.56 1.06
C SER A 137 -7.13 2.85 1.69
N MET A 138 -7.59 4.10 1.68
CA MET A 138 -9.01 4.37 1.84
C MET A 138 -9.84 3.56 0.83
N GLY A 139 -9.26 3.25 -0.34
CA GLY A 139 -9.84 2.41 -1.39
C GLY A 139 -10.01 0.93 -1.01
N GLY A 140 -9.53 0.48 0.15
CA GLY A 140 -9.88 -0.79 0.77
C GLY A 140 -11.13 -0.71 1.67
N ARG A 141 -11.71 0.48 1.82
CA ARG A 141 -12.90 0.76 2.65
C ARG A 141 -14.06 1.36 1.87
N ILE A 142 -13.77 1.93 0.72
CA ILE A 142 -14.73 2.53 -0.23
C ILE A 142 -14.28 2.20 -1.65
N THR A 143 -15.21 2.31 -2.60
CA THR A 143 -14.90 2.20 -4.03
C THR A 143 -15.12 3.52 -4.73
N LEU A 144 -14.29 3.78 -5.74
CA LEU A 144 -14.38 4.97 -6.60
C LEU A 144 -14.43 4.53 -8.06
N PRO A 145 -15.06 5.32 -8.95
CA PRO A 145 -15.13 5.02 -10.37
C PRO A 145 -13.77 4.75 -11.01
N GLY A 146 -13.72 3.76 -11.90
CA GLY A 146 -12.53 3.37 -12.65
C GLY A 146 -11.58 2.41 -11.94
N GLY A 147 -11.60 2.34 -10.61
CA GLY A 147 -10.63 1.57 -9.82
C GLY A 147 -11.12 0.20 -9.33
N ALA A 148 -12.07 -0.45 -10.02
CA ALA A 148 -12.74 -1.67 -9.52
C ALA A 148 -11.76 -2.74 -8.99
N PHE A 149 -10.78 -3.13 -9.80
CA PHE A 149 -9.83 -4.18 -9.42
C PHE A 149 -8.78 -3.73 -8.39
N TYR A 150 -8.37 -2.46 -8.44
CA TYR A 150 -7.52 -1.89 -7.40
C TYR A 150 -8.23 -1.91 -6.03
N HIS A 151 -9.49 -1.45 -6.00
CA HIS A 151 -10.28 -1.48 -4.77
C HIS A 151 -10.49 -2.91 -4.29
N ALA A 152 -10.84 -3.85 -5.18
CA ALA A 152 -11.01 -5.27 -4.82
C ALA A 152 -9.74 -5.85 -4.17
N ALA A 153 -8.55 -5.57 -4.74
CA ALA A 153 -7.28 -6.01 -4.16
C ALA A 153 -7.05 -5.37 -2.77
N LYS A 154 -7.36 -4.08 -2.59
CA LYS A 154 -7.20 -3.41 -1.29
C LYS A 154 -8.24 -3.88 -0.26
N TYR A 155 -9.48 -4.19 -0.66
CA TYR A 155 -10.45 -4.86 0.21
C TYR A 155 -9.96 -6.24 0.65
N ALA A 156 -9.32 -7.00 -0.24
CA ALA A 156 -8.71 -8.29 0.09
C ALA A 156 -7.59 -8.13 1.15
N VAL A 157 -6.73 -7.11 1.02
CA VAL A 157 -5.70 -6.77 2.02
C VAL A 157 -6.31 -6.41 3.38
N GLU A 158 -7.42 -5.66 3.41
CA GLU A 158 -8.14 -5.33 4.64
C GLU A 158 -8.66 -6.58 5.34
N ALA A 159 -9.39 -7.44 4.61
CA ALA A 159 -9.97 -8.67 5.15
C ALA A 159 -8.89 -9.63 5.67
N LEU A 160 -7.83 -9.84 4.87
CA LEU A 160 -6.68 -10.64 5.29
C LEU A 160 -6.05 -10.12 6.58
N SER A 161 -5.82 -8.80 6.66
CA SER A 161 -5.16 -8.20 7.81
C SER A 161 -5.99 -8.30 9.09
N ASP A 162 -7.31 -8.20 8.98
CA ASP A 162 -8.21 -8.36 10.12
C ASP A 162 -8.20 -9.81 10.64
N ALA A 163 -8.28 -10.79 9.75
CA ALA A 163 -8.20 -12.20 10.11
C ALA A 163 -6.84 -12.54 10.72
N LEU A 164 -5.77 -12.18 10.04
CA LEU A 164 -4.39 -12.45 10.47
C LEU A 164 -4.09 -11.85 11.84
N ARG A 165 -4.59 -10.66 12.14
CA ARG A 165 -4.39 -9.99 13.46
C ARG A 165 -4.90 -10.85 14.60
N ILE A 166 -6.04 -11.53 14.41
CA ILE A 166 -6.62 -12.42 15.42
C ILE A 166 -5.80 -13.71 15.52
N GLU A 167 -5.41 -14.29 14.39
CA GLU A 167 -4.65 -15.54 14.33
C GLU A 167 -3.29 -15.45 15.05
N VAL A 168 -2.57 -14.33 14.86
CA VAL A 168 -1.18 -14.19 15.33
C VAL A 168 -1.03 -13.46 16.65
N ALA A 169 -2.12 -12.90 17.21
CA ALA A 169 -2.09 -12.11 18.43
C ALA A 169 -1.46 -12.87 19.62
N ARG A 170 -1.77 -14.17 19.76
CA ARG A 170 -1.22 -15.03 20.81
C ARG A 170 0.30 -15.22 20.73
N PHE A 171 0.90 -14.90 19.59
CA PHE A 171 2.34 -15.01 19.37
C PHE A 171 3.08 -13.68 19.54
N GLY A 172 2.40 -12.63 20.02
CA GLY A 172 2.99 -11.31 20.21
C GLY A 172 3.30 -10.58 18.91
N ILE A 173 2.59 -10.91 17.83
CA ILE A 173 2.78 -10.30 16.50
C ILE A 173 1.65 -9.29 16.25
N ASP A 174 2.03 -8.03 15.97
CA ASP A 174 1.11 -6.97 15.60
C ASP A 174 0.85 -6.97 14.08
N VAL A 175 -0.42 -6.83 13.68
CA VAL A 175 -0.79 -6.59 12.28
C VAL A 175 -1.50 -5.26 12.16
N VAL A 176 -0.92 -4.37 11.35
CA VAL A 176 -1.32 -2.97 11.25
C VAL A 176 -1.66 -2.62 9.80
N LEU A 177 -2.77 -1.95 9.60
CA LEU A 177 -3.18 -1.39 8.32
C LEU A 177 -2.83 0.10 8.26
N ILE A 178 -2.14 0.48 7.20
CA ILE A 178 -1.90 1.87 6.82
C ILE A 178 -2.86 2.18 5.69
N GLU A 179 -3.79 3.09 5.91
CA GLU A 179 -4.89 3.42 4.98
C GLU A 179 -4.74 4.88 4.48
N PRO A 180 -3.85 5.14 3.50
CA PRO A 180 -3.71 6.48 2.94
C PRO A 180 -4.97 6.91 2.19
N GLY A 181 -5.30 8.19 2.28
CA GLY A 181 -6.19 8.87 1.36
C GLY A 181 -5.46 9.28 0.07
N PRO A 182 -5.89 10.37 -0.61
CA PRO A 182 -5.15 10.92 -1.74
C PRO A 182 -3.73 11.32 -1.34
N VAL A 183 -2.72 10.78 -2.05
CA VAL A 183 -1.29 11.06 -1.81
C VAL A 183 -0.67 11.59 -3.10
N LYS A 184 0.17 12.62 -2.97
CA LYS A 184 0.94 13.15 -4.09
C LYS A 184 2.16 12.25 -4.35
N THR A 185 2.04 11.33 -5.29
CA THR A 185 3.10 10.38 -5.65
C THR A 185 3.05 10.06 -7.16
N PRO A 186 4.14 9.54 -7.75
CA PRO A 186 4.15 9.02 -9.12
C PRO A 186 3.14 7.88 -9.39
N TRP A 187 2.55 7.29 -8.35
CA TRP A 187 1.49 6.29 -8.44
C TRP A 187 0.27 6.79 -9.24
N ASN A 188 -0.03 8.10 -9.13
CA ASN A 188 -1.15 8.71 -9.87
C ASN A 188 -0.92 8.70 -11.38
N ASP A 189 0.33 8.85 -11.81
CA ASP A 189 0.68 8.84 -13.24
C ASP A 189 0.52 7.43 -13.82
N VAL A 190 0.90 6.39 -13.07
CA VAL A 190 0.68 4.99 -13.44
C VAL A 190 -0.80 4.68 -13.54
N ALA A 191 -1.60 5.11 -12.57
CA ALA A 191 -3.04 4.90 -12.55
C ALA A 191 -3.74 5.64 -13.71
N ALA A 192 -3.35 6.88 -14.00
CA ALA A 192 -3.88 7.64 -15.13
C ALA A 192 -3.48 7.03 -16.48
N GLY A 193 -2.23 6.56 -16.60
CA GLY A 193 -1.73 5.90 -17.81
C GLY A 193 -2.50 4.64 -18.17
N SER A 194 -2.97 3.87 -17.19
CA SER A 194 -3.76 2.66 -17.43
C SER A 194 -5.15 2.94 -18.05
N LEU A 195 -5.74 4.11 -17.76
CA LEU A 195 -7.01 4.54 -18.38
C LEU A 195 -6.87 4.82 -19.89
N SER A 196 -5.71 5.27 -20.32
CA SER A 196 -5.45 5.68 -21.72
C SER A 196 -5.14 4.50 -22.62
N ALA A 197 -4.71 3.36 -22.08
CA ALA A 197 -4.27 2.20 -22.85
C ALA A 197 -5.42 1.43 -23.56
N ALA A 198 -6.67 1.72 -23.24
CA ALA A 198 -7.85 1.05 -23.78
C ALA A 198 -8.61 2.00 -24.76
N THR A 199 -8.04 2.25 -25.95
CA THR A 199 -8.71 3.06 -26.98
C THR A 199 -9.04 2.21 -28.20
N ALA A 200 -10.34 1.95 -28.43
CA ALA A 200 -10.89 1.57 -29.73
C ALA A 200 -11.58 2.78 -30.36
N ASP A 201 -11.67 2.84 -31.69
CA ASP A 201 -12.28 3.98 -32.42
C ASP A 201 -13.76 4.21 -32.07
N GLU A 202 -14.50 3.15 -31.68
CA GLU A 202 -15.84 3.23 -31.10
C GLU A 202 -15.80 2.78 -29.62
N ASP A 203 -15.47 3.72 -28.73
CA ASP A 203 -15.34 3.43 -27.31
C ASP A 203 -16.57 3.92 -26.54
N ALA A 204 -17.44 2.98 -26.16
CA ALA A 204 -18.62 3.24 -25.35
C ALA A 204 -18.30 3.86 -23.97
N TYR A 205 -17.05 3.72 -23.50
CA TYR A 205 -16.58 4.26 -22.22
C TYR A 205 -15.74 5.54 -22.35
N ARG A 206 -15.68 6.17 -23.52
CA ARG A 206 -14.87 7.38 -23.76
C ARG A 206 -15.15 8.48 -22.74
N GLU A 207 -16.42 8.84 -22.56
CA GLU A 207 -16.83 9.89 -21.61
C GLU A 207 -16.54 9.49 -20.15
N TYR A 208 -16.78 8.22 -19.81
CA TYR A 208 -16.48 7.69 -18.50
C TYR A 208 -14.97 7.76 -18.20
N LYS A 209 -14.12 7.33 -19.11
CA LYS A 209 -12.67 7.40 -18.97
C LYS A 209 -12.16 8.84 -18.85
N ALA A 210 -12.71 9.76 -19.65
CA ALA A 210 -12.40 11.17 -19.56
C ALA A 210 -12.77 11.76 -18.18
N ALA A 211 -13.96 11.44 -17.67
CA ALA A 211 -14.43 11.89 -16.36
C ALA A 211 -13.56 11.35 -15.20
N VAL A 212 -13.20 10.07 -15.26
CA VAL A 212 -12.30 9.44 -14.29
C VAL A 212 -10.89 10.04 -14.38
N GLY A 213 -10.33 10.20 -15.58
CA GLY A 213 -9.03 10.82 -15.80
C GLY A 213 -8.96 12.26 -15.26
N ALA A 214 -9.98 13.07 -15.54
CA ALA A 214 -10.09 14.43 -15.00
C ALA A 214 -10.11 14.46 -13.46
N SER A 215 -10.60 13.40 -12.81
CA SER A 215 -10.62 13.31 -11.35
C SER A 215 -9.23 13.19 -10.74
N PHE A 216 -8.26 12.55 -11.42
CA PHE A 216 -6.87 12.50 -10.96
C PHE A 216 -6.25 13.90 -10.91
N GLY A 217 -6.46 14.73 -11.94
CA GLY A 217 -6.02 16.11 -11.95
C GLY A 217 -6.67 16.94 -10.84
N ARG A 218 -7.99 16.81 -10.65
CA ARG A 218 -8.73 17.51 -9.59
C ARG A 218 -8.30 17.08 -8.18
N SER A 219 -7.95 15.82 -7.99
CA SER A 219 -7.47 15.33 -6.69
C SER A 219 -6.10 15.90 -6.30
N GLN A 220 -5.33 16.37 -7.28
CA GLN A 220 -4.04 17.04 -7.06
C GLN A 220 -4.18 18.57 -6.95
N ALA A 221 -5.27 19.15 -7.45
CA ALA A 221 -5.54 20.57 -7.46
C ALA A 221 -6.57 20.97 -6.40
N GLY A 222 -6.68 22.29 -6.15
CA GLY A 222 -7.71 22.87 -5.29
C GLY A 222 -7.64 22.42 -3.81
N LEU A 223 -8.80 22.39 -3.15
CA LEU A 223 -8.93 22.06 -1.73
C LEU A 223 -8.51 20.60 -1.44
N PHE A 224 -8.90 19.66 -2.29
CA PHE A 224 -8.53 18.24 -2.14
C PHE A 224 -7.02 18.03 -2.25
N GLY A 225 -6.34 18.73 -3.17
CA GLY A 225 -4.89 18.67 -3.28
C GLY A 225 -4.17 19.31 -2.09
N ARG A 226 -4.77 20.36 -1.46
CA ARG A 226 -4.23 20.96 -0.23
C ARG A 226 -4.42 20.07 1.00
N LEU A 227 -5.51 19.34 1.07
CA LEU A 227 -5.82 18.41 2.16
C LEU A 227 -5.25 16.99 1.91
N GLY A 228 -4.66 16.74 0.74
CA GLY A 228 -3.95 15.51 0.43
C GLY A 228 -2.68 15.36 1.26
N SER A 229 -2.23 14.12 1.47
CA SER A 229 -0.99 13.81 2.17
C SER A 229 0.19 13.76 1.22
N THR A 230 1.39 14.03 1.73
CA THR A 230 2.65 13.71 1.05
C THR A 230 3.13 12.30 1.41
N SER A 231 4.11 11.78 0.68
CA SER A 231 4.78 10.52 1.04
C SER A 231 5.40 10.58 2.43
N GLU A 232 5.94 11.74 2.81
CA GLU A 232 6.56 12.00 4.09
C GLU A 232 5.55 11.98 5.25
N ASP A 233 4.33 12.48 5.02
CA ASP A 233 3.27 12.41 6.04
C ASP A 233 2.86 10.95 6.32
N ILE A 234 2.76 10.14 5.27
CA ILE A 234 2.49 8.70 5.43
C ILE A 234 3.68 8.01 6.11
N ALA A 235 4.92 8.35 5.74
CA ALA A 235 6.13 7.82 6.33
C ALA A 235 6.21 8.08 7.84
N LYS A 236 5.84 9.28 8.31
CA LYS A 236 5.75 9.61 9.75
C LYS A 236 4.78 8.67 10.47
N VAL A 237 3.61 8.41 9.87
CA VAL A 237 2.62 7.50 10.46
C VAL A 237 3.12 6.05 10.48
N ILE A 238 3.80 5.60 9.41
CA ILE A 238 4.43 4.29 9.36
C ILE A 238 5.49 4.17 10.46
N THR A 239 6.38 5.17 10.61
CA THR A 239 7.41 5.20 11.65
C THR A 239 6.78 5.17 13.04
N GLN A 240 5.73 5.96 13.28
CA GLN A 240 4.95 5.90 14.52
C GLN A 240 4.38 4.50 14.77
N ALA A 241 3.79 3.87 13.76
CA ALA A 241 3.22 2.53 13.88
C ALA A 241 4.29 1.47 14.16
N VAL A 242 5.49 1.60 13.58
CA VAL A 242 6.62 0.70 13.80
C VAL A 242 7.21 0.85 15.20
N THR A 243 7.33 2.07 15.71
CA THR A 243 7.99 2.35 16.99
C THR A 243 7.06 2.35 18.20
N ALA A 244 5.75 2.41 17.99
CA ALA A 244 4.77 2.40 19.08
C ALA A 244 4.82 1.10 19.88
N ARG A 245 4.78 1.20 21.22
CA ARG A 245 4.69 0.02 22.10
C ARG A 245 3.41 -0.80 21.84
N ARG A 246 2.29 -0.14 21.57
CA ARG A 246 1.00 -0.74 21.22
C ARG A 246 0.44 0.03 20.02
N PRO A 247 0.71 -0.39 18.79
CA PRO A 247 0.20 0.28 17.60
C PRO A 247 -1.32 0.13 17.51
N ARG A 248 -1.96 1.10 16.86
CA ARG A 248 -3.37 0.94 16.47
C ARG A 248 -3.46 -0.12 15.37
N ALA A 249 -4.58 -0.84 15.33
CA ALA A 249 -4.82 -1.80 14.25
C ALA A 249 -4.90 -1.14 12.86
N ARG A 250 -5.33 0.14 12.81
CA ARG A 250 -5.56 0.90 11.59
C ARG A 250 -5.17 2.36 11.74
N TYR A 251 -4.58 2.91 10.67
CA TYR A 251 -4.25 4.32 10.54
C TYR A 251 -4.85 4.86 9.25
N LEU A 252 -6.10 5.36 9.33
CA LEU A 252 -6.76 6.07 8.25
C LEU A 252 -6.23 7.51 8.21
N ILE A 253 -5.53 7.84 7.13
CA ILE A 253 -4.72 9.05 7.04
C ILE A 253 -5.42 10.09 6.16
N ASN A 254 -5.42 11.29 6.63
CA ASN A 254 -5.98 12.56 6.20
C ASN A 254 -7.51 12.73 6.40
N PRO A 255 -7.97 13.99 6.49
CA PRO A 255 -9.38 14.31 6.73
C PRO A 255 -10.32 13.86 5.61
N VAL A 256 -9.88 13.95 4.35
CA VAL A 256 -10.69 13.57 3.18
C VAL A 256 -11.04 12.09 3.23
N ALA A 257 -10.03 11.23 3.47
CA ALA A 257 -10.27 9.79 3.61
C ALA A 257 -11.22 9.46 4.76
N LYS A 258 -11.04 10.13 5.92
CA LYS A 258 -11.93 9.94 7.09
C LYS A 258 -13.37 10.30 6.78
N SER A 259 -13.59 11.43 6.10
CA SER A 259 -14.94 11.88 5.73
C SER A 259 -15.60 10.95 4.71
N LEU A 260 -14.87 10.53 3.67
CA LEU A 260 -15.42 9.63 2.64
C LEU A 260 -15.76 8.26 3.22
N VAL A 261 -14.90 7.68 4.04
CA VAL A 261 -15.14 6.39 4.70
C VAL A 261 -16.32 6.50 5.68
N ALA A 262 -16.44 7.61 6.42
CA ALA A 262 -17.56 7.84 7.32
C ALA A 262 -18.88 7.98 6.54
N MET A 263 -18.89 8.74 5.44
CA MET A 263 -20.08 8.88 4.58
C MET A 263 -20.51 7.53 3.99
N HIS A 264 -19.57 6.74 3.48
CA HIS A 264 -19.87 5.41 2.92
C HIS A 264 -20.53 4.49 3.95
N ARG A 265 -20.21 4.64 5.25
CA ARG A 265 -20.80 3.82 6.33
C ARG A 265 -22.25 4.17 6.66
N VAL A 266 -22.63 5.45 6.48
CA VAL A 266 -23.95 5.95 6.91
C VAL A 266 -24.91 6.13 5.75
N LEU A 267 -24.42 6.39 4.52
CA LEU A 267 -25.27 6.60 3.37
C LEU A 267 -25.77 5.27 2.80
N PRO A 268 -27.09 5.16 2.46
CA PRO A 268 -27.56 4.06 1.64
C PRO A 268 -26.79 3.99 0.31
N ALA A 269 -26.56 2.78 -0.22
CA ALA A 269 -25.73 2.57 -1.42
C ALA A 269 -26.14 3.49 -2.60
N ARG A 270 -27.44 3.58 -2.91
CA ARG A 270 -27.94 4.46 -4.00
C ARG A 270 -27.63 5.94 -3.78
N ALA A 271 -27.63 6.41 -2.54
CA ALA A 271 -27.31 7.80 -2.22
C ALA A 271 -25.79 8.05 -2.39
N TYR A 272 -24.95 7.12 -1.95
CA TYR A 272 -23.52 7.16 -2.15
C TYR A 272 -23.15 7.13 -3.64
N ASP A 273 -23.76 6.24 -4.43
CA ASP A 273 -23.57 6.17 -5.88
C ASP A 273 -23.96 7.47 -6.58
N SER A 274 -25.10 8.07 -6.18
CA SER A 274 -25.55 9.36 -6.73
C SER A 274 -24.58 10.49 -6.41
N MET A 275 -24.01 10.51 -5.21
CA MET A 275 -22.99 11.47 -4.82
C MET A 275 -21.72 11.31 -5.67
N LEU A 276 -21.24 10.09 -5.86
CA LEU A 276 -20.05 9.82 -6.69
C LEU A 276 -20.31 10.21 -8.15
N ARG A 277 -21.45 9.84 -8.74
CA ARG A 277 -21.79 10.22 -10.12
C ARG A 277 -21.75 11.74 -10.32
N ARG A 278 -22.32 12.51 -9.39
CA ARG A 278 -22.26 13.97 -9.43
C ARG A 278 -20.84 14.50 -9.31
N GLN A 279 -20.05 13.95 -8.38
CA GLN A 279 -18.66 14.36 -8.17
C GLN A 279 -17.78 14.12 -9.39
N TYR A 280 -18.02 13.02 -10.11
CA TYR A 280 -17.27 12.66 -11.31
C TYR A 280 -17.88 13.21 -12.60
N GLY A 281 -19.08 13.82 -12.57
CA GLY A 281 -19.78 14.27 -13.77
C GLY A 281 -20.31 13.14 -14.65
N LEU A 282 -20.62 11.99 -14.05
CA LEU A 282 -21.12 10.81 -14.76
C LEU A 282 -22.64 10.88 -14.93
N PRO A 283 -23.19 10.51 -16.12
CA PRO A 283 -24.62 10.46 -16.35
C PRO A 283 -25.33 9.44 -15.44
N ARG A 284 -26.68 9.53 -15.42
CA ARG A 284 -27.51 8.58 -14.63
C ARG A 284 -27.57 7.22 -15.29
#